data_f14fc08f1a3b2c9afc7905b9051365e5
#
_entry.id   f14fc08f1a3b2c9afc7905b9051365e5
#
_cell.length_a   1.000
_cell.length_b   1.000
_cell.length_c   1.000
_cell.angle_alpha   90.00
_cell.angle_beta   90.00
_cell.angle_gamma   90.00
#
_symmetry.space_group_name_H-M   'P 1'
#
loop_
_entity.id
_entity.type
_entity.pdbx_description
1 polymer ?
#
loop_
_entity_poly.entity_id
_entity_poly.type
_entity_poly.pdbx_seq_one_letter_code
_entity_poly.pdbx_strand_id
1 'polypeptide(L)'
;MFRKIVLLMLGLGLILSGCGSPSSTNEALTHIRLPMGYIPNIQYAPFYVAVEKGYFKAVGIELEFDYKFETDGVALVGAGELPFAVVSGEQVLLARAQGLPVTYVAAWYQQYPVSVVAKSEQNVLVPQDLKGKKIGLPGLFGANYIGLRALLNAGKLTEDDVTLDAIGFNQVELVAAGQQDIIVGYAANEPLQLRAQGIAVTEIRVADYAQLAANGLLASEKVIAENPELVRAFVGAFLKGLEDTIDDPEEAFTISEKYIEGFSQLDADVQKQVLTTSVEQWKTDRLGYSDPQAWENMQDVLLDMGLLTEKMDLAKAFTNEFIP
;
A
#
# COMPACT_ATOMS: atom_id res chain seq x y z
N MET A 1 -68.62 -51.40 -51.10
CA MET A 1 -69.57 -50.46 -50.48
C MET A 1 -68.89 -49.98 -49.21
N PHE A 2 -68.47 -48.79 -49.11
CA PHE A 2 -68.45 -47.87 -48.00
C PHE A 2 -67.40 -46.80 -48.23
N ARG A 3 -67.81 -45.59 -48.09
CA ARG A 3 -67.24 -44.31 -48.45
C ARG A 3 -66.06 -43.92 -47.51
N LYS A 4 -64.97 -43.50 -48.14
CA LYS A 4 -63.84 -42.82 -47.45
C LYS A 4 -64.22 -41.37 -47.18
N ILE A 5 -64.08 -40.95 -45.96
CA ILE A 5 -64.12 -39.53 -45.58
C ILE A 5 -62.69 -39.19 -45.13
N VAL A 6 -62.09 -38.27 -45.87
CA VAL A 6 -60.78 -37.66 -45.56
C VAL A 6 -61.03 -36.43 -44.74
N LEU A 7 -60.55 -36.39 -43.48
CA LEU A 7 -60.52 -35.19 -42.66
C LEU A 7 -59.11 -34.58 -42.70
N LEU A 8 -59.03 -33.40 -43.27
CA LEU A 8 -57.84 -32.57 -43.37
C LEU A 8 -57.77 -31.79 -42.05
N MET A 9 -56.79 -32.11 -41.15
CA MET A 9 -56.45 -31.26 -39.98
C MET A 9 -55.32 -30.34 -40.37
N LEU A 10 -55.61 -29.03 -40.41
CA LEU A 10 -54.61 -27.95 -40.46
C LEU A 10 -53.95 -27.82 -39.11
N GLY A 11 -52.66 -28.18 -39.02
CA GLY A 11 -51.83 -27.95 -37.83
C GLY A 11 -51.29 -26.53 -37.84
N LEU A 12 -51.82 -25.71 -36.91
CA LEU A 12 -51.32 -24.35 -36.67
C LEU A 12 -50.07 -24.44 -35.75
N GLY A 13 -48.87 -24.26 -36.34
CA GLY A 13 -47.64 -24.23 -35.61
C GLY A 13 -47.47 -22.92 -34.81
N LEU A 14 -47.59 -23.00 -33.50
CA LEU A 14 -47.21 -21.93 -32.59
C LEU A 14 -45.68 -21.92 -32.46
N ILE A 15 -45.04 -20.91 -33.09
CA ILE A 15 -43.63 -20.58 -32.86
C ILE A 15 -43.58 -19.82 -31.51
N LEU A 16 -43.25 -20.52 -30.43
CA LEU A 16 -42.86 -19.92 -29.17
C LEU A 16 -41.45 -19.35 -29.35
N SER A 17 -41.36 -18.06 -29.67
CA SER A 17 -40.11 -17.29 -29.53
C SER A 17 -39.78 -17.16 -28.03
N GLY A 18 -38.98 -18.07 -27.53
CA GLY A 18 -38.37 -17.95 -26.19
C GLY A 18 -37.43 -16.77 -26.18
N CYS A 19 -37.84 -15.63 -25.64
CA CYS A 19 -36.93 -14.60 -25.16
C CYS A 19 -36.12 -15.20 -24.01
N GLY A 20 -34.94 -15.71 -24.34
CA GLY A 20 -33.92 -16.00 -23.32
C GLY A 20 -33.50 -14.68 -22.70
N SER A 21 -34.01 -14.38 -21.50
CA SER A 21 -33.41 -13.37 -20.62
C SER A 21 -31.96 -13.79 -20.40
N PRO A 22 -30.98 -12.87 -20.51
CA PRO A 22 -29.64 -13.22 -20.10
C PRO A 22 -29.70 -13.59 -18.61
N SER A 23 -29.42 -14.86 -18.32
CA SER A 23 -29.16 -15.29 -16.95
C SER A 23 -27.96 -14.45 -16.47
N SER A 24 -28.20 -13.48 -15.62
CA SER A 24 -27.15 -12.93 -14.79
C SER A 24 -26.66 -14.08 -13.90
N THR A 25 -25.64 -14.78 -14.34
CA THR A 25 -24.85 -15.63 -13.46
C THR A 25 -24.31 -14.70 -12.40
N ASN A 26 -24.88 -14.79 -11.20
CA ASN A 26 -24.33 -14.18 -10.01
C ASN A 26 -23.07 -15.01 -9.71
N GLU A 27 -21.97 -14.76 -10.44
CA GLU A 27 -20.69 -15.38 -10.15
C GLU A 27 -20.34 -14.95 -8.72
N ALA A 28 -20.05 -15.93 -7.86
CA ALA A 28 -19.66 -15.66 -6.50
C ALA A 28 -18.36 -14.85 -6.51
N LEU A 29 -18.34 -13.72 -5.79
CA LEU A 29 -17.17 -12.89 -5.69
C LEU A 29 -16.04 -13.67 -4.99
N THR A 30 -14.81 -13.49 -5.47
CA THR A 30 -13.62 -13.98 -4.79
C THR A 30 -13.34 -13.08 -3.60
N HIS A 31 -13.51 -13.61 -2.39
CA HIS A 31 -13.19 -12.88 -1.17
C HIS A 31 -11.68 -12.84 -0.95
N ILE A 32 -11.12 -11.64 -0.82
CA ILE A 32 -9.70 -11.38 -0.60
C ILE A 32 -9.53 -10.57 0.68
N ARG A 33 -8.89 -11.15 1.68
CA ARG A 33 -8.40 -10.44 2.86
C ARG A 33 -7.04 -9.82 2.51
N LEU A 34 -6.94 -8.49 2.57
CA LEU A 34 -5.77 -7.71 2.22
C LEU A 34 -5.09 -7.14 3.46
N PRO A 35 -3.92 -7.65 3.87
CA PRO A 35 -3.09 -6.99 4.88
C PRO A 35 -2.64 -5.61 4.41
N MET A 36 -2.91 -4.60 5.24
CA MET A 36 -2.66 -3.18 4.90
C MET A 36 -1.35 -2.63 5.43
N GLY A 37 -0.74 -3.28 6.41
CA GLY A 37 0.59 -2.90 6.95
C GLY A 37 0.57 -1.79 8.00
N TYR A 38 -0.57 -1.16 8.27
CA TYR A 38 -0.73 -0.06 9.22
C TYR A 38 -2.14 -0.03 9.80
N ILE A 39 -2.44 0.94 10.66
CA ILE A 39 -3.79 1.22 11.17
C ILE A 39 -4.66 1.92 10.12
N PRO A 40 -6.02 1.91 10.25
CA PRO A 40 -6.90 2.66 9.36
C PRO A 40 -6.47 4.13 9.27
N ASN A 41 -6.26 4.63 8.05
CA ASN A 41 -5.74 5.97 7.81
C ASN A 41 -6.26 6.53 6.48
N ILE A 42 -6.36 7.85 6.37
CA ILE A 42 -6.80 8.55 5.15
C ILE A 42 -5.87 8.27 3.94
N GLN A 43 -4.62 7.89 4.18
CA GLN A 43 -3.68 7.54 3.13
C GLN A 43 -4.11 6.28 2.36
N TYR A 44 -5.00 5.43 2.90
CA TYR A 44 -5.58 4.30 2.17
C TYR A 44 -6.75 4.68 1.25
N ALA A 45 -7.03 5.97 1.06
CA ALA A 45 -8.09 6.45 0.18
C ALA A 45 -8.16 5.75 -1.20
N PRO A 46 -7.05 5.44 -1.91
CA PRO A 46 -7.11 4.71 -3.17
C PRO A 46 -7.84 3.37 -3.09
N PHE A 47 -7.64 2.63 -2.00
CA PHE A 47 -8.32 1.35 -1.77
C PHE A 47 -9.80 1.55 -1.41
N TYR A 48 -10.10 2.55 -0.58
CA TYR A 48 -11.48 2.88 -0.19
C TYR A 48 -12.30 3.32 -1.40
N VAL A 49 -11.72 4.18 -2.24
CA VAL A 49 -12.33 4.64 -3.50
C VAL A 49 -12.56 3.47 -4.43
N ALA A 50 -11.58 2.57 -4.61
CA ALA A 50 -11.72 1.41 -5.48
C ALA A 50 -12.83 0.46 -5.00
N VAL A 51 -13.01 0.29 -3.69
CA VAL A 51 -14.10 -0.52 -3.13
C VAL A 51 -15.44 0.19 -3.29
N GLU A 52 -15.55 1.46 -2.90
CA GLU A 52 -16.81 2.23 -2.93
C GLU A 52 -17.34 2.43 -4.34
N LYS A 53 -16.45 2.72 -5.31
CA LYS A 53 -16.81 2.83 -6.74
C LYS A 53 -17.02 1.48 -7.41
N GLY A 54 -16.81 0.37 -6.69
CA GLY A 54 -17.08 -0.97 -7.15
C GLY A 54 -16.06 -1.52 -8.15
N TYR A 55 -14.84 -0.97 -8.23
CA TYR A 55 -13.83 -1.43 -9.19
C TYR A 55 -13.38 -2.86 -8.90
N PHE A 56 -13.19 -3.23 -7.63
CA PHE A 56 -12.93 -4.61 -7.24
C PHE A 56 -14.11 -5.53 -7.54
N LYS A 57 -15.34 -5.09 -7.22
CA LYS A 57 -16.54 -5.87 -7.49
C LYS A 57 -16.77 -6.12 -8.97
N ALA A 58 -16.47 -5.13 -9.83
CA ALA A 58 -16.61 -5.24 -11.28
C ALA A 58 -15.68 -6.30 -11.90
N VAL A 59 -14.62 -6.66 -11.21
CA VAL A 59 -13.67 -7.73 -11.61
C VAL A 59 -13.82 -9.00 -10.76
N GLY A 60 -14.95 -9.17 -10.07
CA GLY A 60 -15.29 -10.37 -9.33
C GLY A 60 -14.58 -10.49 -7.97
N ILE A 61 -14.10 -9.40 -7.39
CA ILE A 61 -13.39 -9.37 -6.11
C ILE A 61 -14.24 -8.68 -5.04
N GLU A 62 -14.33 -9.30 -3.86
CA GLU A 62 -14.79 -8.69 -2.61
C GLU A 62 -13.58 -8.53 -1.69
N LEU A 63 -13.26 -7.28 -1.32
CA LEU A 63 -12.05 -6.94 -0.56
C LEU A 63 -12.38 -6.71 0.91
N GLU A 64 -11.62 -7.36 1.81
CA GLU A 64 -11.62 -7.14 3.26
C GLU A 64 -10.27 -6.57 3.69
N PHE A 65 -10.26 -5.45 4.40
CA PHE A 65 -9.02 -4.83 4.91
C PHE A 65 -8.61 -5.45 6.25
N ASP A 66 -7.34 -5.88 6.37
CA ASP A 66 -6.74 -6.44 7.59
C ASP A 66 -5.59 -5.53 8.06
N TYR A 67 -5.84 -4.77 9.12
CA TYR A 67 -4.89 -3.77 9.62
C TYR A 67 -3.94 -4.36 10.66
N LYS A 68 -2.73 -4.73 10.21
CA LYS A 68 -1.64 -5.31 11.01
C LYS A 68 -0.29 -4.77 10.53
N PHE A 69 0.80 -5.28 11.09
CA PHE A 69 2.14 -4.97 10.58
C PHE A 69 2.39 -5.60 9.20
N GLU A 70 3.20 -4.93 8.38
CA GLU A 70 3.59 -5.43 7.05
C GLU A 70 4.18 -6.84 7.10
N THR A 71 5.01 -7.13 8.09
CA THR A 71 5.67 -8.43 8.28
C THR A 71 4.70 -9.59 8.40
N ASP A 72 3.54 -9.36 9.04
CA ASP A 72 2.50 -10.38 9.17
C ASP A 72 1.88 -10.69 7.80
N GLY A 73 1.57 -9.64 7.02
CA GLY A 73 1.06 -9.77 5.66
C GLY A 73 2.03 -10.48 4.73
N VAL A 74 3.31 -10.09 4.76
CA VAL A 74 4.39 -10.72 3.98
C VAL A 74 4.50 -12.21 4.28
N ALA A 75 4.47 -12.59 5.57
CA ALA A 75 4.54 -13.99 5.98
C ALA A 75 3.37 -14.82 5.43
N LEU A 76 2.14 -14.30 5.51
CA LEU A 76 0.93 -14.97 4.99
C LEU A 76 0.94 -15.11 3.47
N VAL A 77 1.40 -14.08 2.75
CA VAL A 77 1.54 -14.15 1.27
C VAL A 77 2.66 -15.10 0.89
N GLY A 78 3.80 -15.06 1.58
CA GLY A 78 4.92 -15.97 1.36
C GLY A 78 4.59 -17.43 1.65
N ALA A 79 3.72 -17.71 2.64
CA ALA A 79 3.19 -19.03 2.90
C ALA A 79 2.13 -19.50 1.88
N GLY A 80 1.68 -18.63 0.99
CA GLY A 80 0.61 -18.89 0.02
C GLY A 80 -0.79 -18.97 0.64
N GLU A 81 -0.97 -18.46 1.86
CA GLU A 81 -2.26 -18.37 2.56
C GLU A 81 -3.11 -17.20 2.06
N LEU A 82 -2.46 -16.09 1.69
CA LEU A 82 -3.10 -14.93 1.09
C LEU A 82 -2.48 -14.63 -0.28
N PRO A 83 -3.27 -14.14 -1.24
CA PRO A 83 -2.76 -13.81 -2.57
C PRO A 83 -1.97 -12.51 -2.62
N PHE A 84 -2.36 -11.49 -1.82
CA PHE A 84 -1.83 -10.13 -1.87
C PHE A 84 -1.62 -9.54 -0.48
N ALA A 85 -0.75 -8.52 -0.40
CA ALA A 85 -0.60 -7.61 0.73
C ALA A 85 -0.13 -6.22 0.25
N VAL A 86 -0.33 -5.20 1.08
CA VAL A 86 0.31 -3.89 0.94
C VAL A 86 1.61 -3.91 1.72
N VAL A 87 2.72 -3.57 1.07
CA VAL A 87 4.06 -3.63 1.67
C VAL A 87 4.98 -2.55 1.12
N SER A 88 6.05 -2.25 1.84
CA SER A 88 7.19 -1.47 1.36
C SER A 88 8.22 -2.36 0.64
N GLY A 89 9.02 -1.76 -0.26
CA GLY A 89 9.90 -2.52 -1.15
C GLY A 89 10.97 -3.33 -0.44
N GLU A 90 11.52 -2.84 0.68
CA GLU A 90 12.51 -3.59 1.47
C GLU A 90 11.96 -4.91 2.02
N GLN A 91 10.67 -4.95 2.37
CA GLN A 91 10.05 -6.17 2.89
C GLN A 91 10.08 -7.30 1.86
N VAL A 92 9.97 -6.95 0.57
CA VAL A 92 10.05 -7.92 -0.52
C VAL A 92 11.46 -8.54 -0.60
N LEU A 93 12.51 -7.70 -0.58
CA LEU A 93 13.89 -8.19 -0.64
C LEU A 93 14.24 -9.04 0.58
N LEU A 94 13.86 -8.59 1.78
CA LEU A 94 14.10 -9.32 3.02
C LEU A 94 13.34 -10.65 3.08
N ALA A 95 12.10 -10.69 2.60
CA ALA A 95 11.30 -11.91 2.51
C ALA A 95 11.93 -12.90 1.52
N ARG A 96 12.35 -12.42 0.35
CA ARG A 96 13.02 -13.26 -0.64
C ARG A 96 14.37 -13.79 -0.16
N ALA A 97 15.13 -13.00 0.60
CA ALA A 97 16.36 -13.46 1.24
C ALA A 97 16.11 -14.63 2.22
N GLN A 98 14.92 -14.68 2.81
CA GLN A 98 14.46 -15.78 3.66
C GLN A 98 13.84 -16.96 2.86
N GLY A 99 13.82 -16.88 1.54
CA GLY A 99 13.28 -17.91 0.65
C GLY A 99 11.75 -17.83 0.45
N LEU A 100 11.07 -16.77 0.88
CA LEU A 100 9.64 -16.59 0.67
C LEU A 100 9.35 -16.25 -0.81
N PRO A 101 8.41 -16.97 -1.47
CA PRO A 101 8.10 -16.79 -2.89
C PRO A 101 7.10 -15.65 -3.10
N VAL A 102 7.58 -14.42 -3.04
CA VAL A 102 6.77 -13.20 -3.16
C VAL A 102 7.35 -12.25 -4.21
N THR A 103 6.48 -11.50 -4.89
CA THR A 103 6.87 -10.54 -5.93
C THR A 103 6.04 -9.26 -5.78
N TYR A 104 6.68 -8.10 -5.88
CA TYR A 104 6.04 -6.80 -5.93
C TYR A 104 5.47 -6.55 -7.32
N VAL A 105 4.20 -6.19 -7.42
CA VAL A 105 3.46 -6.16 -8.69
C VAL A 105 2.93 -4.80 -9.10
N ALA A 106 2.92 -3.82 -8.20
CA ALA A 106 2.56 -2.44 -8.53
C ALA A 106 3.07 -1.47 -7.46
N ALA A 107 3.63 -0.33 -7.87
CA ALA A 107 3.97 0.76 -6.97
C ALA A 107 2.74 1.60 -6.63
N TRP A 108 2.62 1.98 -5.36
CA TRP A 108 1.66 2.96 -4.89
C TRP A 108 2.34 4.31 -4.68
N TYR A 109 3.40 4.33 -3.86
CA TYR A 109 4.23 5.52 -3.66
C TYR A 109 5.35 5.57 -4.70
N GLN A 110 5.61 6.76 -5.24
CA GLN A 110 6.70 7.01 -6.19
C GLN A 110 7.97 7.51 -5.50
N GLN A 111 7.85 7.95 -4.26
CA GLN A 111 8.95 8.35 -3.38
C GLN A 111 8.87 7.59 -2.08
N TYR A 112 10.01 7.27 -1.48
CA TYR A 112 10.04 6.61 -0.18
C TYR A 112 9.44 7.54 0.88
N PRO A 113 8.33 7.19 1.52
CA PRO A 113 7.49 8.17 2.24
C PRO A 113 8.03 8.56 3.62
N VAL A 114 9.09 7.90 4.10
CA VAL A 114 9.56 8.01 5.48
C VAL A 114 10.36 9.30 5.69
N SER A 115 10.16 9.90 6.86
CA SER A 115 10.98 11.01 7.37
C SER A 115 11.32 10.81 8.84
N VAL A 116 12.46 11.36 9.27
CA VAL A 116 12.71 11.68 10.67
C VAL A 116 12.08 13.03 10.96
N VAL A 117 11.27 13.10 12.01
CA VAL A 117 10.55 14.29 12.45
C VAL A 117 11.04 14.65 13.85
N ALA A 118 11.59 15.83 14.03
CA ALA A 118 12.13 16.29 15.28
C ALA A 118 11.46 17.58 15.74
N LYS A 119 11.19 17.76 17.04
CA LYS A 119 10.83 19.09 17.56
C LYS A 119 11.91 20.10 17.15
N SER A 120 11.51 21.28 16.70
CA SER A 120 12.45 22.28 16.13
C SER A 120 13.58 22.65 17.08
N GLU A 121 13.34 22.58 18.39
CA GLU A 121 14.34 22.87 19.45
C GLU A 121 15.48 21.83 19.50
N GLN A 122 15.27 20.64 18.90
CA GLN A 122 16.30 19.59 18.81
C GLN A 122 17.39 19.91 17.77
N ASN A 123 17.15 20.91 16.89
CA ASN A 123 18.07 21.35 15.83
C ASN A 123 18.56 20.19 14.94
N VAL A 124 17.65 19.31 14.55
CA VAL A 124 17.90 18.17 13.64
C VAL A 124 17.49 18.59 12.24
N LEU A 125 18.47 18.89 11.38
CA LEU A 125 18.25 19.42 10.03
C LEU A 125 18.87 18.54 8.94
N VAL A 126 19.89 17.77 9.28
CA VAL A 126 20.58 16.83 8.38
C VAL A 126 20.84 15.51 9.09
N PRO A 127 21.06 14.40 8.36
CA PRO A 127 21.26 13.09 8.98
C PRO A 127 22.36 13.03 10.05
N GLN A 128 23.41 13.83 9.92
CA GLN A 128 24.52 13.89 10.89
C GLN A 128 24.08 14.39 12.29
N ASP A 129 23.01 15.19 12.35
CA ASP A 129 22.49 15.74 13.61
C ASP A 129 21.78 14.68 14.47
N LEU A 130 21.55 13.48 13.90
CA LEU A 130 20.96 12.34 14.61
C LEU A 130 21.92 11.71 15.61
N LYS A 131 23.23 12.02 15.55
CA LYS A 131 24.22 11.45 16.47
C LYS A 131 23.88 11.74 17.93
N GLY A 132 23.83 10.68 18.75
CA GLY A 132 23.53 10.76 20.19
C GLY A 132 22.06 11.00 20.51
N LYS A 133 21.17 11.03 19.49
CA LYS A 133 19.73 11.27 19.71
C LYS A 133 19.00 9.98 20.10
N LYS A 134 17.91 10.16 20.87
CA LYS A 134 16.89 9.14 21.11
C LYS A 134 15.77 9.30 20.08
N ILE A 135 15.44 8.24 19.35
CA ILE A 135 14.52 8.26 18.21
C ILE A 135 13.45 7.21 18.43
N GLY A 136 12.18 7.64 18.47
CA GLY A 136 11.02 6.78 18.55
C GLY A 136 10.58 6.32 17.14
N LEU A 137 10.23 5.04 17.02
CA LEU A 137 9.71 4.47 15.76
C LEU A 137 8.75 3.31 16.08
N PRO A 138 7.87 2.90 15.13
CA PRO A 138 6.89 1.84 15.41
C PRO A 138 7.49 0.52 15.87
N GLY A 139 8.65 0.15 15.32
CA GLY A 139 9.38 -1.07 15.64
C GLY A 139 10.73 -1.09 14.92
N LEU A 140 11.59 -2.05 15.27
CA LEU A 140 12.91 -2.24 14.63
C LEU A 140 12.78 -3.09 13.35
N PHE A 141 11.78 -2.78 12.55
CA PHE A 141 11.44 -3.44 11.27
C PHE A 141 10.55 -2.51 10.44
N GLY A 142 10.33 -2.87 9.16
CA GLY A 142 9.45 -2.14 8.26
C GLY A 142 10.02 -0.82 7.76
N ALA A 143 9.23 -0.10 6.96
CA ALA A 143 9.66 1.10 6.24
C ALA A 143 10.29 2.16 7.13
N ASN A 144 9.73 2.42 8.32
CA ASN A 144 10.27 3.43 9.23
C ASN A 144 11.68 3.10 9.71
N TYR A 145 11.93 1.84 10.07
CA TYR A 145 13.26 1.40 10.50
C TYR A 145 14.28 1.44 9.36
N ILE A 146 13.93 0.92 8.19
CA ILE A 146 14.82 0.93 7.02
C ILE A 146 15.11 2.35 6.55
N GLY A 147 14.08 3.22 6.52
CA GLY A 147 14.24 4.63 6.19
C GLY A 147 15.18 5.37 7.17
N LEU A 148 15.06 5.11 8.46
CA LEU A 148 15.99 5.65 9.46
C LEU A 148 17.42 5.15 9.21
N ARG A 149 17.58 3.83 8.97
CA ARG A 149 18.90 3.25 8.68
C ARG A 149 19.54 3.86 7.43
N ALA A 150 18.73 4.11 6.38
CA ALA A 150 19.19 4.80 5.17
C ALA A 150 19.69 6.23 5.49
N LEU A 151 18.96 6.97 6.33
CA LEU A 151 19.40 8.30 6.76
C LEU A 151 20.66 8.25 7.64
N LEU A 152 20.76 7.29 8.57
CA LEU A 152 21.97 7.10 9.36
C LEU A 152 23.17 6.84 8.45
N ASN A 153 23.03 5.94 7.47
CA ASN A 153 24.09 5.66 6.49
C ASN A 153 24.48 6.92 5.67
N ALA A 154 23.48 7.69 5.19
CA ALA A 154 23.76 8.97 4.51
C ALA A 154 24.49 9.98 5.42
N GLY A 155 24.23 9.94 6.72
CA GLY A 155 24.94 10.71 7.74
C GLY A 155 26.30 10.14 8.16
N LYS A 156 26.69 8.99 7.61
CA LYS A 156 27.87 8.21 8.03
C LYS A 156 27.80 7.81 9.53
N LEU A 157 26.59 7.53 9.98
CA LEU A 157 26.27 7.05 11.32
C LEU A 157 25.84 5.57 11.26
N THR A 158 25.92 4.92 12.38
CA THR A 158 25.44 3.55 12.60
C THR A 158 24.33 3.56 13.66
N GLU A 159 23.71 2.42 13.89
CA GLU A 159 22.72 2.28 14.98
C GLU A 159 23.33 2.55 16.37
N ASP A 160 24.62 2.25 16.55
CA ASP A 160 25.32 2.49 17.82
C ASP A 160 25.48 4.00 18.11
N ASP A 161 25.33 4.87 17.12
CA ASP A 161 25.39 6.32 17.28
C ASP A 161 24.08 6.95 17.77
N VAL A 162 22.98 6.17 17.89
CA VAL A 162 21.65 6.63 18.31
C VAL A 162 21.04 5.70 19.36
N THR A 163 19.97 6.13 20.00
CA THR A 163 19.15 5.25 20.85
C THR A 163 17.79 5.06 20.20
N LEU A 164 17.44 3.81 19.88
CA LEU A 164 16.15 3.48 19.25
C LEU A 164 15.12 3.06 20.31
N ASP A 165 13.91 3.58 20.18
CA ASP A 165 12.79 3.33 21.09
C ASP A 165 11.59 2.80 20.29
N ALA A 166 11.25 1.52 20.46
CA ALA A 166 10.11 0.91 19.80
C ALA A 166 8.81 1.32 20.52
N ILE A 167 8.04 2.24 19.92
CA ILE A 167 6.91 2.92 20.55
C ILE A 167 5.54 2.55 19.95
N GLY A 168 5.49 1.57 19.04
CA GLY A 168 4.26 1.25 18.30
C GLY A 168 3.84 2.43 17.41
N PHE A 169 2.56 2.48 17.05
CA PHE A 169 1.98 3.56 16.23
C PHE A 169 1.48 4.74 17.11
N ASN A 170 2.27 5.15 18.11
CA ASN A 170 1.93 6.22 19.05
C ASN A 170 2.85 7.45 18.89
N GLN A 171 3.42 7.65 17.71
CA GLN A 171 4.44 8.68 17.46
C GLN A 171 3.93 10.08 17.82
N VAL A 172 2.76 10.47 17.30
CA VAL A 172 2.18 11.80 17.48
C VAL A 172 1.84 12.04 18.95
N GLU A 173 1.18 11.08 19.58
CA GLU A 173 0.75 11.15 20.99
C GLU A 173 1.94 11.30 21.94
N LEU A 174 3.01 10.55 21.70
CA LEU A 174 4.20 10.60 22.57
C LEU A 174 4.99 11.89 22.40
N VAL A 175 5.04 12.46 21.18
CA VAL A 175 5.64 13.78 20.96
C VAL A 175 4.80 14.87 21.62
N ALA A 176 3.48 14.81 21.49
CA ALA A 176 2.56 15.76 22.11
C ALA A 176 2.61 15.70 23.64
N ALA A 177 2.77 14.51 24.22
CA ALA A 177 2.93 14.29 25.64
C ALA A 177 4.34 14.64 26.18
N GLY A 178 5.29 15.04 25.32
CA GLY A 178 6.66 15.33 25.70
C GLY A 178 7.48 14.11 26.12
N GLN A 179 7.08 12.91 25.72
CA GLN A 179 7.78 11.65 26.02
C GLN A 179 8.78 11.27 24.92
N GLN A 180 8.59 11.82 23.72
CA GLN A 180 9.53 11.73 22.60
C GLN A 180 9.74 13.13 22.01
N ASP A 181 10.96 13.41 21.55
CA ASP A 181 11.30 14.66 20.85
C ASP A 181 11.61 14.44 19.37
N ILE A 182 11.99 13.20 19.01
CA ILE A 182 12.35 12.80 17.65
C ILE A 182 11.67 11.46 17.39
N ILE A 183 10.99 11.39 16.26
CA ILE A 183 10.30 10.18 15.80
C ILE A 183 10.62 9.89 14.33
N VAL A 184 10.32 8.67 13.91
CA VAL A 184 10.24 8.30 12.48
C VAL A 184 8.78 8.11 12.13
N GLY A 185 8.38 8.71 11.02
CA GLY A 185 7.02 8.61 10.50
C GLY A 185 6.97 8.88 9.00
N TYR A 186 5.78 9.00 8.45
CA TYR A 186 5.58 9.34 7.05
C TYR A 186 5.51 10.86 6.87
N ALA A 187 6.28 11.39 5.95
CA ALA A 187 6.37 12.83 5.67
C ALA A 187 5.00 13.50 5.39
N ALA A 188 4.04 12.73 4.87
CA ALA A 188 2.69 13.22 4.61
C ALA A 188 1.71 12.99 5.78
N ASN A 189 2.15 12.53 6.95
CA ASN A 189 1.24 12.18 8.05
C ASN A 189 1.65 12.82 9.39
N GLU A 190 2.60 12.23 10.12
CA GLU A 190 2.96 12.63 11.49
C GLU A 190 3.37 14.11 11.61
N PRO A 191 4.22 14.69 10.72
CA PRO A 191 4.60 16.10 10.87
C PRO A 191 3.43 17.06 10.68
N LEU A 192 2.45 16.72 9.84
CA LEU A 192 1.25 17.54 9.66
C LEU A 192 0.37 17.54 10.90
N GLN A 193 0.16 16.37 11.50
CA GLN A 193 -0.59 16.21 12.75
C GLN A 193 0.06 16.97 13.91
N LEU A 194 1.39 16.91 14.03
CA LEU A 194 2.13 17.64 15.08
C LEU A 194 2.01 19.16 14.90
N ARG A 195 2.18 19.66 13.67
CA ARG A 195 2.03 21.11 13.38
C ARG A 195 0.62 21.61 13.67
N ALA A 196 -0.40 20.81 13.37
CA ALA A 196 -1.79 21.15 13.69
C ALA A 196 -2.03 21.28 15.20
N GLN A 197 -1.29 20.53 16.03
CA GLN A 197 -1.30 20.66 17.48
C GLN A 197 -0.41 21.82 18.00
N GLY A 198 0.13 22.64 17.11
CA GLY A 198 0.99 23.77 17.47
C GLY A 198 2.44 23.38 17.81
N ILE A 199 2.85 22.13 17.54
CA ILE A 199 4.20 21.66 17.79
C ILE A 199 5.07 21.96 16.57
N ALA A 200 6.06 22.84 16.73
CA ALA A 200 7.00 23.17 15.66
C ALA A 200 7.98 21.99 15.45
N VAL A 201 8.03 21.47 14.21
CA VAL A 201 8.91 20.34 13.88
C VAL A 201 9.73 20.63 12.61
N THR A 202 10.93 20.03 12.57
CA THR A 202 11.79 19.88 11.40
C THR A 202 11.69 18.46 10.85
N GLU A 203 12.02 18.28 9.57
CA GLU A 203 11.96 17.00 8.89
C GLU A 203 13.24 16.72 8.13
N ILE A 204 13.67 15.45 8.15
CA ILE A 204 14.68 14.91 7.23
C ILE A 204 13.99 13.78 6.45
N ARG A 205 13.65 14.02 5.18
CA ARG A 205 12.98 13.03 4.35
C ARG A 205 14.00 12.07 3.73
N VAL A 206 13.69 10.77 3.75
CA VAL A 206 14.55 9.75 3.13
C VAL A 206 14.70 10.00 1.64
N ALA A 207 13.62 10.40 0.96
CA ALA A 207 13.60 10.66 -0.48
C ALA A 207 14.58 11.77 -0.94
N ASP A 208 15.00 12.67 -0.03
CA ASP A 208 15.98 13.70 -0.34
C ASP A 208 17.43 13.15 -0.38
N TYR A 209 17.66 11.93 0.13
CA TYR A 209 18.97 11.29 0.24
C TYR A 209 19.09 9.99 -0.54
N ALA A 210 17.98 9.26 -0.73
CA ALA A 210 17.98 7.97 -1.40
C ALA A 210 16.64 7.73 -2.13
N GLN A 211 16.72 7.37 -3.42
CA GLN A 211 15.60 6.86 -4.19
C GLN A 211 15.46 5.36 -3.90
N LEU A 212 14.46 4.97 -3.13
CA LEU A 212 14.24 3.59 -2.69
C LEU A 212 12.88 3.08 -3.18
N ALA A 213 12.75 1.76 -3.37
CA ALA A 213 11.48 1.13 -3.66
C ALA A 213 10.51 1.33 -2.48
N ALA A 214 9.39 2.00 -2.75
CA ALA A 214 8.44 2.45 -1.74
C ALA A 214 7.26 1.47 -1.57
N ASN A 215 6.18 1.91 -0.89
CA ASN A 215 5.01 1.08 -0.66
C ASN A 215 4.24 0.78 -1.95
N GLY A 216 3.71 -0.44 -2.02
CA GLY A 216 2.91 -0.93 -3.12
C GLY A 216 2.29 -2.29 -2.85
N LEU A 217 2.00 -3.02 -3.90
CA LEU A 217 1.30 -4.30 -3.84
C LEU A 217 2.26 -5.48 -3.97
N LEU A 218 2.15 -6.41 -3.04
CA LEU A 218 2.81 -7.71 -3.04
C LEU A 218 1.84 -8.78 -3.53
N ALA A 219 2.33 -9.73 -4.33
CA ALA A 219 1.62 -10.93 -4.70
C ALA A 219 2.47 -12.18 -4.36
N SER A 220 1.81 -13.31 -4.07
CA SER A 220 2.51 -14.60 -4.00
C SER A 220 2.90 -15.07 -5.39
N GLU A 221 4.09 -15.69 -5.54
CA GLU A 221 4.47 -16.33 -6.82
C GLU A 221 3.45 -17.40 -7.24
N LYS A 222 2.79 -18.01 -6.26
CA LYS A 222 1.72 -18.98 -6.50
C LYS A 222 0.55 -18.36 -7.25
N VAL A 223 0.01 -17.21 -6.78
CA VAL A 223 -1.12 -16.57 -7.46
C VAL A 223 -0.72 -16.02 -8.83
N ILE A 224 0.51 -15.54 -8.98
CA ILE A 224 1.05 -15.10 -10.27
C ILE A 224 1.08 -16.25 -11.28
N ALA A 225 1.51 -17.44 -10.85
CA ALA A 225 1.63 -18.61 -11.72
C ALA A 225 0.27 -19.28 -12.03
N GLU A 226 -0.60 -19.40 -11.02
CA GLU A 226 -1.87 -20.12 -11.13
C GLU A 226 -3.02 -19.27 -11.66
N ASN A 227 -3.02 -17.96 -11.38
CA ASN A 227 -4.09 -17.04 -11.77
C ASN A 227 -3.57 -15.61 -12.06
N PRO A 228 -2.77 -15.41 -13.13
CA PRO A 228 -2.22 -14.10 -13.49
C PRO A 228 -3.32 -13.07 -13.83
N GLU A 229 -4.48 -13.53 -14.29
CA GLU A 229 -5.63 -12.64 -14.57
C GLU A 229 -6.21 -12.04 -13.28
N LEU A 230 -6.22 -12.78 -12.18
CA LEU A 230 -6.61 -12.24 -10.88
C LEU A 230 -5.64 -11.14 -10.44
N VAL A 231 -4.32 -11.34 -10.65
CA VAL A 231 -3.32 -10.31 -10.33
C VAL A 231 -3.55 -9.07 -11.17
N ARG A 232 -3.76 -9.22 -12.47
CA ARG A 232 -4.04 -8.10 -13.40
C ARG A 232 -5.32 -7.35 -13.03
N ALA A 233 -6.37 -8.09 -12.70
CA ALA A 233 -7.65 -7.55 -12.27
C ALA A 233 -7.53 -6.78 -10.95
N PHE A 234 -6.81 -7.34 -9.97
CA PHE A 234 -6.58 -6.71 -8.67
C PHE A 234 -5.77 -5.41 -8.80
N VAL A 235 -4.64 -5.46 -9.50
CA VAL A 235 -3.79 -4.29 -9.79
C VAL A 235 -4.59 -3.21 -10.54
N GLY A 236 -5.31 -3.60 -11.60
CA GLY A 236 -6.11 -2.67 -12.38
C GLY A 236 -7.22 -1.98 -11.58
N ALA A 237 -7.90 -2.71 -10.68
CA ALA A 237 -8.92 -2.13 -9.80
C ALA A 237 -8.31 -1.14 -8.80
N PHE A 238 -7.16 -1.48 -8.19
CA PHE A 238 -6.42 -0.58 -7.31
C PHE A 238 -5.98 0.70 -8.04
N LEU A 239 -5.37 0.56 -9.24
CA LEU A 239 -4.85 1.72 -10.00
C LEU A 239 -5.96 2.68 -10.42
N LYS A 240 -7.18 2.20 -10.72
CA LYS A 240 -8.34 3.06 -10.94
C LYS A 240 -8.72 3.86 -9.69
N GLY A 241 -8.71 3.22 -8.51
CA GLY A 241 -8.96 3.92 -7.26
C GLY A 241 -7.87 4.94 -6.93
N LEU A 242 -6.62 4.64 -7.29
CA LEU A 242 -5.50 5.57 -7.15
C LEU A 242 -5.65 6.77 -8.09
N GLU A 243 -5.97 6.55 -9.35
CA GLU A 243 -6.23 7.59 -10.35
C GLU A 243 -7.36 8.51 -9.90
N ASP A 244 -8.53 7.95 -9.55
CA ASP A 244 -9.67 8.73 -9.06
C ASP A 244 -9.35 9.53 -7.79
N THR A 245 -8.53 8.97 -6.88
CA THR A 245 -8.12 9.68 -5.67
C THR A 245 -7.19 10.86 -5.98
N ILE A 246 -6.34 10.72 -7.00
CA ILE A 246 -5.45 11.78 -7.47
C ILE A 246 -6.25 12.88 -8.17
N ASP A 247 -7.26 12.50 -8.96
CA ASP A 247 -8.08 13.41 -9.75
C ASP A 247 -9.08 14.18 -8.90
N ASP A 248 -9.69 13.54 -7.90
CA ASP A 248 -10.66 14.17 -6.99
C ASP A 248 -10.38 13.79 -5.51
N PRO A 249 -9.40 14.45 -4.86
CA PRO A 249 -9.10 14.22 -3.44
C PRO A 249 -10.27 14.56 -2.49
N GLU A 250 -11.18 15.46 -2.87
CA GLU A 250 -12.33 15.82 -2.03
C GLU A 250 -13.37 14.69 -2.02
N GLU A 251 -13.66 14.08 -3.17
CA GLU A 251 -14.49 12.87 -3.22
C GLU A 251 -13.83 11.73 -2.45
N ALA A 252 -12.54 11.51 -2.66
CA ALA A 252 -11.77 10.47 -1.97
C ALA A 252 -11.76 10.66 -0.44
N PHE A 253 -11.67 11.91 0.03
CA PHE A 253 -11.81 12.26 1.44
C PHE A 253 -13.19 11.83 1.97
N THR A 254 -14.26 12.24 1.30
CA THR A 254 -15.65 11.92 1.71
C THR A 254 -15.91 10.41 1.75
N ILE A 255 -15.37 9.67 0.78
CA ILE A 255 -15.46 8.21 0.76
C ILE A 255 -14.73 7.61 1.97
N SER A 256 -13.52 8.09 2.26
CA SER A 256 -12.65 7.55 3.31
C SER A 256 -13.26 7.67 4.71
N GLU A 257 -14.11 8.65 4.96
CA GLU A 257 -14.83 8.81 6.24
C GLU A 257 -15.57 7.55 6.67
N LYS A 258 -16.06 6.75 5.71
CA LYS A 258 -16.83 5.52 5.97
C LYS A 258 -15.95 4.35 6.44
N TYR A 259 -14.64 4.40 6.18
CA TYR A 259 -13.70 3.31 6.38
C TYR A 259 -12.80 3.49 7.59
N ILE A 260 -12.78 4.68 8.19
CA ILE A 260 -11.92 5.02 9.33
C ILE A 260 -12.79 5.19 10.56
N GLU A 261 -12.68 4.24 11.49
CA GLU A 261 -13.43 4.30 12.75
C GLU A 261 -13.05 5.56 13.55
N GLY A 262 -14.06 6.26 14.07
CA GLY A 262 -13.83 7.49 14.83
C GLY A 262 -13.38 8.70 13.98
N PHE A 263 -13.50 8.67 12.66
CA PHE A 263 -13.07 9.75 11.77
C PHE A 263 -13.62 11.12 12.16
N SER A 264 -14.89 11.20 12.61
CA SER A 264 -15.51 12.44 13.07
C SER A 264 -14.86 13.08 14.32
N GLN A 265 -13.98 12.37 14.99
CA GLN A 265 -13.20 12.88 16.14
C GLN A 265 -11.84 13.43 15.70
N LEU A 266 -11.42 13.17 14.46
CA LEU A 266 -10.19 13.69 13.88
C LEU A 266 -10.41 15.11 13.35
N ASP A 267 -9.33 15.89 13.29
CA ASP A 267 -9.35 17.21 12.63
C ASP A 267 -9.46 17.02 11.11
N ALA A 268 -10.61 17.37 10.54
CA ALA A 268 -10.90 17.20 9.13
C ALA A 268 -9.92 17.96 8.21
N ASP A 269 -9.50 19.18 8.59
CA ASP A 269 -8.58 19.99 7.80
C ASP A 269 -7.19 19.33 7.77
N VAL A 270 -6.76 18.75 8.89
CA VAL A 270 -5.51 17.97 8.98
C VAL A 270 -5.60 16.72 8.10
N GLN A 271 -6.71 15.97 8.16
CA GLN A 271 -6.87 14.77 7.33
C GLN A 271 -6.90 15.11 5.83
N LYS A 272 -7.52 16.22 5.43
CA LYS A 272 -7.46 16.72 4.05
C LYS A 272 -6.02 17.07 3.64
N GLN A 273 -5.28 17.71 4.53
CA GLN A 273 -3.88 18.04 4.26
C GLN A 273 -3.02 16.78 4.14
N VAL A 274 -3.23 15.77 4.99
CA VAL A 274 -2.56 14.45 4.90
C VAL A 274 -2.86 13.81 3.55
N LEU A 275 -4.12 13.76 3.13
CA LEU A 275 -4.50 13.18 1.85
C LEU A 275 -3.86 13.94 0.67
N THR A 276 -3.99 15.27 0.63
CA THR A 276 -3.44 16.09 -0.44
C THR A 276 -1.92 15.96 -0.54
N THR A 277 -1.22 15.95 0.59
CA THR A 277 0.24 15.76 0.61
C THR A 277 0.63 14.35 0.18
N SER A 278 -0.16 13.33 0.51
CA SER A 278 0.07 11.96 0.06
C SER A 278 -0.14 11.82 -1.44
N VAL A 279 -1.17 12.47 -2.00
CA VAL A 279 -1.43 12.52 -3.45
C VAL A 279 -0.21 13.02 -4.22
N GLU A 280 0.50 14.04 -3.71
CA GLU A 280 1.72 14.54 -4.36
C GLU A 280 2.86 13.49 -4.39
N GLN A 281 2.87 12.53 -3.46
CA GLN A 281 3.86 11.44 -3.43
C GLN A 281 3.47 10.25 -4.33
N TRP A 282 2.20 10.19 -4.76
CA TRP A 282 1.67 9.12 -5.64
C TRP A 282 1.69 9.52 -7.11
N LYS A 283 1.63 10.82 -7.42
CA LYS A 283 1.56 11.35 -8.80
C LYS A 283 2.76 10.93 -9.63
N THR A 284 2.46 10.41 -10.83
CA THR A 284 3.44 10.05 -11.86
C THR A 284 2.74 9.95 -13.20
N ASP A 285 3.49 10.01 -14.30
CA ASP A 285 2.98 9.81 -15.66
C ASP A 285 2.55 8.35 -15.92
N ARG A 286 3.01 7.40 -15.09
CA ARG A 286 2.72 5.97 -15.23
C ARG A 286 2.42 5.35 -13.86
N LEU A 287 1.14 5.43 -13.45
CA LEU A 287 0.68 4.87 -12.18
C LEU A 287 1.00 3.37 -12.08
N GLY A 288 1.43 2.94 -10.91
CA GLY A 288 1.79 1.55 -10.65
C GLY A 288 3.19 1.15 -11.06
N TYR A 289 3.86 1.94 -11.90
CA TYR A 289 5.21 1.61 -12.38
C TYR A 289 6.24 1.66 -11.27
N SER A 290 7.03 0.61 -11.17
CA SER A 290 8.14 0.49 -10.23
C SER A 290 9.47 0.70 -10.96
N ASP A 291 10.24 1.69 -10.53
CA ASP A 291 11.52 2.04 -11.14
C ASP A 291 12.60 1.00 -10.77
N PRO A 292 13.23 0.31 -11.73
CA PRO A 292 14.30 -0.63 -11.47
C PRO A 292 15.47 -0.05 -10.66
N GLN A 293 15.80 1.24 -10.87
CA GLN A 293 16.89 1.89 -10.13
C GLN A 293 16.59 2.00 -8.64
N ALA A 294 15.32 2.22 -8.27
CA ALA A 294 14.89 2.25 -6.86
C ALA A 294 15.11 0.88 -6.17
N TRP A 295 14.96 -0.22 -6.91
CA TRP A 295 15.23 -1.57 -6.41
C TRP A 295 16.71 -1.86 -6.27
N GLU A 296 17.54 -1.43 -7.22
CA GLU A 296 18.99 -1.52 -7.13
C GLU A 296 19.51 -0.75 -5.91
N ASN A 297 19.07 0.49 -5.75
CA ASN A 297 19.43 1.32 -4.61
C ASN A 297 18.97 0.70 -3.28
N MET A 298 17.74 0.17 -3.22
CA MET A 298 17.22 -0.50 -2.03
C MET A 298 18.07 -1.70 -1.65
N GLN A 299 18.43 -2.52 -2.62
CA GLN A 299 19.30 -3.67 -2.41
C GLN A 299 20.68 -3.26 -1.88
N ASP A 300 21.30 -2.23 -2.47
CA ASP A 300 22.60 -1.75 -2.04
C ASP A 300 22.55 -1.18 -0.61
N VAL A 301 21.49 -0.44 -0.27
CA VAL A 301 21.26 0.05 1.10
C VAL A 301 21.12 -1.11 2.09
N LEU A 302 20.35 -2.15 1.77
CA LEU A 302 20.17 -3.32 2.64
C LEU A 302 21.47 -4.13 2.81
N LEU A 303 22.32 -4.20 1.75
CA LEU A 303 23.64 -4.81 1.84
C LEU A 303 24.57 -4.01 2.73
N ASP A 304 24.63 -2.69 2.56
CA ASP A 304 25.47 -1.79 3.39
C ASP A 304 25.07 -1.82 4.87
N MET A 305 23.79 -2.08 5.15
CA MET A 305 23.28 -2.28 6.51
C MET A 305 23.53 -3.69 7.06
N GLY A 306 24.03 -4.62 6.24
CA GLY A 306 24.20 -6.02 6.62
C GLY A 306 22.88 -6.79 6.79
N LEU A 307 21.77 -6.26 6.28
CA LEU A 307 20.44 -6.91 6.29
C LEU A 307 20.27 -7.89 5.14
N LEU A 308 21.04 -7.71 4.07
CA LEU A 308 21.28 -8.70 3.02
C LEU A 308 22.73 -9.13 3.06
N THR A 309 23.03 -10.39 2.75
CA THR A 309 24.38 -10.96 2.70
C THR A 309 24.96 -11.02 1.30
N GLU A 310 24.11 -10.93 0.28
CA GLU A 310 24.49 -11.00 -1.14
C GLU A 310 23.47 -10.30 -2.02
N LYS A 311 23.85 -9.96 -3.25
CA LYS A 311 22.95 -9.41 -4.27
C LYS A 311 21.94 -10.47 -4.70
N MET A 312 20.70 -10.03 -4.85
CA MET A 312 19.56 -10.86 -5.25
C MET A 312 19.23 -10.67 -6.73
N ASP A 313 18.52 -11.63 -7.30
CA ASP A 313 17.91 -11.50 -8.61
C ASP A 313 16.66 -10.59 -8.52
N LEU A 314 16.84 -9.31 -8.84
CA LEU A 314 15.76 -8.32 -8.78
C LEU A 314 14.63 -8.59 -9.78
N ALA A 315 14.86 -9.36 -10.85
CA ALA A 315 13.80 -9.77 -11.77
C ALA A 315 12.75 -10.67 -11.11
N LYS A 316 13.07 -11.26 -9.96
CA LYS A 316 12.11 -12.01 -9.14
C LYS A 316 11.48 -11.15 -8.03
N ALA A 317 12.13 -10.05 -7.65
CA ALA A 317 11.66 -9.20 -6.56
C ALA A 317 10.47 -8.33 -6.98
N PHE A 318 10.49 -7.82 -8.21
CA PHE A 318 9.41 -6.99 -8.72
C PHE A 318 9.14 -7.23 -10.21
N THR A 319 7.94 -6.87 -10.65
CA THR A 319 7.56 -6.89 -12.07
C THR A 319 6.60 -5.73 -12.39
N ASN A 320 6.71 -5.20 -13.60
CA ASN A 320 5.77 -4.24 -14.17
C ASN A 320 4.80 -4.88 -15.18
N GLU A 321 4.74 -6.22 -15.25
CA GLU A 321 3.93 -6.95 -16.23
C GLU A 321 2.41 -6.74 -16.06
N PHE A 322 1.97 -6.45 -14.84
CA PHE A 322 0.56 -6.28 -14.49
C PHE A 322 0.08 -4.83 -14.55
N ILE A 323 0.95 -3.90 -14.90
CA ILE A 323 0.61 -2.48 -15.08
C ILE A 323 -0.02 -2.30 -16.47
N PRO A 324 -1.16 -1.58 -16.59
CA PRO A 324 -1.85 -1.32 -17.85
C PRO A 324 -1.00 -0.58 -18.89
#